data_5ee48c9cd9c46d396f610f9c4667f3a6
#
_entry.id   5ee48c9cd9c46d396f610f9c4667f3a6
#
_cell.length_a   1.000
_cell.length_b   1.000
_cell.length_c   1.000
_cell.angle_alpha   90.00
_cell.angle_beta   90.00
_cell.angle_gamma   90.00
#
_symmetry.space_group_name_H-M   'P 1'
#
loop_
_entity.id
_entity.type
_entity.pdbx_description
1 polymer ?
#
loop_
_entity_poly.entity_id
_entity_poly.type
_entity_poly.pdbx_seq_one_letter_code
_entity_poly.pdbx_strand_id
1 'polypeptide(L)'
;MKLTTKEFERLMQTVSAGWNEGDARKAADCFSNDAIYVEPPDAQLYHGRAELYEFFGGDSGTDIPMKMTWHHLAFNEEEQIGFGEYTFKLHGQYHGIVVVRIESGLITQWREYQYRTEMNWEIFTSQNPF
;
A
#
# COMPACT_ATOMS: atom_id res chain seq x y z
N MET A 1 -1.95 19.37 -9.41
CA MET A 1 -3.26 18.86 -9.00
C MET A 1 -3.16 18.25 -7.61
N LYS A 2 -4.04 18.67 -6.70
CA LYS A 2 -4.12 18.08 -5.36
C LYS A 2 -5.31 17.13 -5.28
N LEU A 3 -5.15 16.02 -4.59
CA LEU A 3 -6.25 15.11 -4.34
C LEU A 3 -7.08 15.59 -3.14
N THR A 4 -8.36 15.28 -3.18
CA THR A 4 -9.23 15.35 -1.99
C THR A 4 -9.06 14.07 -1.17
N THR A 5 -9.58 14.08 0.05
CA THR A 5 -9.59 12.88 0.90
C THR A 5 -10.26 11.69 0.19
N LYS A 6 -11.40 11.91 -0.47
CA LYS A 6 -12.09 10.85 -1.19
C LYS A 6 -11.28 10.31 -2.37
N GLU A 7 -10.58 11.19 -3.08
CA GLU A 7 -9.72 10.77 -4.18
C GLU A 7 -8.54 9.96 -3.69
N PHE A 8 -7.95 10.36 -2.54
CA PHE A 8 -6.89 9.58 -1.90
C PHE A 8 -7.39 8.19 -1.50
N GLU A 9 -8.57 8.12 -0.87
CA GLU A 9 -9.15 6.82 -0.49
C GLU A 9 -9.33 5.92 -1.70
N ARG A 10 -9.85 6.46 -2.81
CA ARG A 10 -10.00 5.69 -4.06
C ARG A 10 -8.66 5.23 -4.62
N LEU A 11 -7.64 6.10 -4.54
CA LEU A 11 -6.29 5.73 -5.00
C LEU A 11 -5.74 4.56 -4.20
N MET A 12 -5.84 4.61 -2.86
CA MET A 12 -5.36 3.53 -1.99
C MET A 12 -6.15 2.24 -2.22
N GLN A 13 -7.46 2.35 -2.42
CA GLN A 13 -8.30 1.21 -2.73
C GLN A 13 -7.94 0.61 -4.09
N THR A 14 -7.55 1.43 -5.06
CA THR A 14 -7.09 0.95 -6.36
C THR A 14 -5.79 0.16 -6.24
N VAL A 15 -4.86 0.62 -5.41
CA VAL A 15 -3.62 -0.12 -5.14
C VAL A 15 -3.95 -1.51 -4.59
N SER A 16 -4.75 -1.57 -3.52
CA SER A 16 -5.10 -2.85 -2.90
C SER A 16 -5.92 -3.74 -3.85
N ALA A 17 -6.82 -3.17 -4.64
CA ALA A 17 -7.58 -3.93 -5.61
C ALA A 17 -6.65 -4.57 -6.65
N GLY A 18 -5.66 -3.83 -7.15
CA GLY A 18 -4.68 -4.36 -8.08
C GLY A 18 -3.93 -5.54 -7.51
N TRP A 19 -3.45 -5.41 -6.27
CA TRP A 19 -2.77 -6.52 -5.59
C TRP A 19 -3.69 -7.72 -5.39
N ASN A 20 -4.91 -7.48 -4.90
CA ASN A 20 -5.86 -8.56 -4.60
C ASN A 20 -6.36 -9.30 -5.85
N GLU A 21 -6.41 -8.61 -6.98
CA GLU A 21 -6.85 -9.17 -8.26
C GLU A 21 -5.71 -9.78 -9.07
N GLY A 22 -4.46 -9.59 -8.62
CA GLY A 22 -3.31 -10.01 -9.41
C GLY A 22 -3.04 -9.13 -10.62
N ASP A 23 -3.50 -7.90 -10.59
CA ASP A 23 -3.33 -6.92 -11.66
C ASP A 23 -2.25 -5.90 -11.27
N ALA A 24 -1.00 -6.27 -11.57
CA ALA A 24 0.17 -5.46 -11.23
C ALA A 24 0.13 -4.07 -11.88
N ARG A 25 -0.41 -3.97 -13.10
CA ARG A 25 -0.51 -2.70 -13.81
C ARG A 25 -1.46 -1.74 -13.12
N LYS A 26 -2.59 -2.24 -12.66
CA LYS A 26 -3.58 -1.45 -11.93
C LYS A 26 -2.98 -0.81 -10.69
N ALA A 27 -2.19 -1.58 -9.92
CA ALA A 27 -1.53 -1.07 -8.73
C ALA A 27 -0.37 -0.14 -9.08
N ALA A 28 0.51 -0.54 -10.00
CA ALA A 28 1.70 0.23 -10.36
C ALA A 28 1.36 1.60 -10.97
N ASP A 29 0.26 1.69 -11.72
CA ASP A 29 -0.15 2.95 -12.34
C ASP A 29 -0.59 4.01 -11.32
N CYS A 30 -0.79 3.63 -10.05
CA CYS A 30 -1.05 4.58 -8.97
C CYS A 30 0.22 5.31 -8.51
N PHE A 31 1.39 4.84 -8.93
CA PHE A 31 2.70 5.37 -8.51
C PHE A 31 3.34 6.18 -9.64
N SER A 32 4.13 7.19 -9.26
CA SER A 32 4.86 7.99 -10.24
C SER A 32 6.01 7.18 -10.86
N ASN A 33 6.53 7.66 -12.00
CA ASN A 33 7.65 7.01 -12.69
C ASN A 33 8.91 6.92 -11.82
N ASP A 34 9.07 7.82 -10.86
CA ASP A 34 10.24 7.91 -9.97
C ASP A 34 9.89 7.66 -8.52
N ALA A 35 8.79 6.98 -8.25
CA ALA A 35 8.35 6.68 -6.88
C ALA A 35 9.41 5.90 -6.10
N ILE A 36 9.49 6.17 -4.80
CA ILE A 36 10.36 5.43 -3.88
C ILE A 36 9.47 4.65 -2.91
N TYR A 37 9.72 3.35 -2.80
CA TYR A 37 8.94 2.42 -1.99
C TYR A 37 9.90 1.69 -1.05
N VAL A 38 9.72 1.85 0.27
CA VAL A 38 10.64 1.26 1.25
C VAL A 38 9.91 0.53 2.38
N GLU A 39 10.60 -0.51 2.91
CA GLU A 39 10.16 -1.19 4.13
C GLU A 39 11.19 -2.19 4.65
N PRO A 40 12.06 -1.84 5.55
CA PRO A 40 12.95 -0.68 5.49
C PRO A 40 13.95 -0.83 4.33
N PRO A 41 14.82 0.13 4.06
CA PRO A 41 15.67 0.10 2.85
C PRO A 41 16.61 -1.09 2.73
N ASP A 42 16.99 -1.70 3.85
CA ASP A 42 17.85 -2.90 3.84
C ASP A 42 17.07 -4.19 3.58
N ALA A 43 15.74 -4.12 3.58
CA ALA A 43 14.88 -5.28 3.32
C ALA A 43 14.12 -5.12 2.00
N GLN A 44 13.47 -3.98 1.81
CA GLN A 44 12.71 -3.68 0.59
C GLN A 44 12.93 -2.23 0.19
N LEU A 45 13.52 -2.02 -0.97
CA LEU A 45 13.72 -0.71 -1.56
C LEU A 45 13.52 -0.81 -3.06
N TYR A 46 12.52 -0.12 -3.58
CA TYR A 46 12.19 -0.12 -5.00
C TYR A 46 12.14 1.31 -5.53
N HIS A 47 12.67 1.50 -6.72
CA HIS A 47 12.75 2.78 -7.40
C HIS A 47 11.93 2.75 -8.68
N GLY A 48 10.85 3.53 -8.69
CA GLY A 48 10.09 3.78 -9.90
C GLY A 48 9.01 2.76 -10.19
N ARG A 49 8.07 3.21 -11.03
CA ARG A 49 6.91 2.42 -11.43
C ARG A 49 7.28 1.08 -12.08
N ALA A 50 8.33 1.08 -12.89
CA ALA A 50 8.74 -0.14 -13.60
C ALA A 50 9.19 -1.23 -12.64
N GLU A 51 10.00 -0.88 -11.62
CA GLU A 51 10.40 -1.84 -10.59
C GLU A 51 9.21 -2.29 -9.76
N LEU A 52 8.30 -1.37 -9.44
CA LEU A 52 7.09 -1.71 -8.69
C LEU A 52 6.18 -2.64 -9.47
N TYR A 53 6.05 -2.42 -10.77
CA TYR A 53 5.27 -3.31 -11.62
C TYR A 53 5.76 -4.76 -11.52
N GLU A 54 7.08 -4.97 -11.60
CA GLU A 54 7.67 -6.31 -11.47
C GLU A 54 7.50 -6.85 -10.05
N PHE A 55 7.71 -6.02 -9.03
CA PHE A 55 7.52 -6.41 -7.64
C PHE A 55 6.08 -6.83 -7.35
N PHE A 56 5.10 -6.17 -7.96
CA PHE A 56 3.68 -6.47 -7.77
C PHE A 56 3.22 -7.70 -8.57
N GLY A 57 4.10 -8.32 -9.32
CA GLY A 57 3.80 -9.55 -10.06
C GLY A 57 4.07 -9.49 -11.56
N GLY A 58 4.23 -8.30 -12.14
CA GLY A 58 4.51 -8.12 -13.55
C GLY A 58 3.45 -8.76 -14.46
N ASP A 59 3.87 -9.18 -15.64
CA ASP A 59 2.99 -9.81 -16.63
C ASP A 59 2.53 -11.21 -16.20
N SER A 60 3.36 -11.90 -15.40
CA SER A 60 3.10 -13.29 -14.98
C SER A 60 2.20 -13.41 -13.77
N GLY A 61 2.02 -12.31 -13.02
CA GLY A 61 1.32 -12.33 -11.75
C GLY A 61 2.15 -12.98 -10.64
N THR A 62 1.50 -13.21 -9.49
CA THR A 62 2.11 -13.90 -8.36
C THR A 62 1.54 -15.31 -8.24
N ASP A 63 2.36 -16.27 -7.82
CA ASP A 63 1.94 -17.67 -7.62
C ASP A 63 0.91 -17.78 -6.50
N ILE A 64 1.02 -16.91 -5.49
CA ILE A 64 0.11 -16.87 -4.34
C ILE A 64 -0.59 -15.52 -4.36
N PRO A 65 -1.93 -15.49 -4.24
CA PRO A 65 -2.66 -14.21 -4.21
C PRO A 65 -2.23 -13.35 -3.04
N MET A 66 -1.97 -12.07 -3.31
CA MET A 66 -1.81 -11.07 -2.27
C MET A 66 -3.19 -10.71 -1.75
N LYS A 67 -3.29 -10.41 -0.45
CA LYS A 67 -4.51 -9.95 0.15
C LYS A 67 -4.23 -8.76 1.05
N MET A 68 -4.69 -7.60 0.64
CA MET A 68 -4.56 -6.34 1.37
C MET A 68 -5.92 -5.87 1.84
N THR A 69 -6.03 -5.55 3.12
CA THR A 69 -7.24 -4.98 3.72
C THR A 69 -6.87 -3.68 4.41
N TRP A 70 -7.48 -2.58 3.97
CA TRP A 70 -7.37 -1.29 4.66
C TRP A 70 -8.38 -1.27 5.81
N HIS A 71 -7.91 -1.00 7.03
CA HIS A 71 -8.78 -0.81 8.20
C HIS A 71 -9.12 0.66 8.37
N HIS A 72 -8.14 1.53 8.15
CA HIS A 72 -8.31 2.97 8.26
C HIS A 72 -7.44 3.68 7.22
N LEU A 73 -7.99 4.75 6.64
CA LEU A 73 -7.28 5.64 5.75
C LEU A 73 -7.48 7.06 6.24
N ALA A 74 -6.42 7.85 6.27
CA ALA A 74 -6.47 9.25 6.65
C ALA A 74 -5.57 10.06 5.72
N PHE A 75 -5.97 11.29 5.42
CA PHE A 75 -5.26 12.10 4.45
C PHE A 75 -5.28 13.57 4.86
N ASN A 76 -4.11 14.19 4.87
CA ASN A 76 -3.96 15.62 5.02
C ASN A 76 -3.95 16.23 3.63
N GLU A 77 -5.05 16.90 3.25
CA GLU A 77 -5.20 17.47 1.90
C GLU A 77 -4.20 18.59 1.63
N GLU A 78 -3.89 19.39 2.64
CA GLU A 78 -2.94 20.50 2.48
C GLU A 78 -1.53 19.99 2.20
N GLU A 79 -1.07 19.02 2.99
CA GLU A 79 0.28 18.47 2.88
C GLU A 79 0.39 17.38 1.82
N GLN A 80 -0.75 16.83 1.36
CA GLN A 80 -0.79 15.69 0.43
C GLN A 80 -0.02 14.50 0.98
N ILE A 81 -0.19 14.24 2.28
CA ILE A 81 0.40 13.10 2.99
C ILE A 81 -0.74 12.27 3.56
N GLY A 82 -0.69 10.98 3.32
CA GLY A 82 -1.72 10.05 3.77
C GLY A 82 -1.17 8.88 4.56
N PHE A 83 -2.08 8.21 5.25
CA PHE A 83 -1.77 7.06 6.11
C PHE A 83 -2.80 5.98 5.87
N GLY A 84 -2.34 4.73 5.91
CA GLY A 84 -3.23 3.59 5.84
C GLY A 84 -2.83 2.52 6.84
N GLU A 85 -3.75 2.13 7.72
CA GLU A 85 -3.57 1.01 8.63
C GLU A 85 -4.15 -0.22 7.96
N TYR A 86 -3.40 -1.34 7.97
CA TYR A 86 -3.76 -2.47 7.13
C TYR A 86 -3.41 -3.83 7.73
N THR A 87 -4.02 -4.87 7.16
CA THR A 87 -3.57 -6.25 7.27
C THR A 87 -3.19 -6.72 5.88
N PHE A 88 -2.00 -7.30 5.74
CA PHE A 88 -1.49 -7.82 4.47
C PHE A 88 -1.09 -9.28 4.63
N LYS A 89 -1.49 -10.11 3.65
CA LYS A 89 -1.19 -11.54 3.64
C LYS A 89 -0.49 -11.93 2.35
N LEU A 90 0.72 -12.42 2.48
CA LEU A 90 1.50 -13.07 1.41
C LEU A 90 2.64 -13.79 2.11
N HIS A 91 2.66 -15.14 2.05
CA HIS A 91 3.64 -15.96 2.76
C HIS A 91 3.69 -15.69 4.26
N GLY A 92 2.60 -15.15 4.82
CA GLY A 92 2.49 -14.77 6.22
C GLY A 92 1.48 -13.64 6.35
N GLN A 93 1.22 -13.24 7.60
CA GLN A 93 0.28 -12.15 7.87
C GLN A 93 1.02 -11.01 8.57
N TYR A 94 0.71 -9.79 8.15
CA TYR A 94 1.33 -8.58 8.68
C TYR A 94 0.24 -7.57 9.02
N HIS A 95 0.37 -6.93 10.19
CA HIS A 95 -0.38 -5.71 10.50
C HIS A 95 0.59 -4.55 10.41
N GLY A 96 0.15 -3.45 9.85
CA GLY A 96 1.05 -2.33 9.68
C GLY A 96 0.37 -1.03 9.35
N ILE A 97 1.22 -0.04 9.14
CA ILE A 97 0.80 1.28 8.70
C ILE A 97 1.74 1.74 7.59
N VAL A 98 1.17 2.42 6.60
CA VAL A 98 1.95 3.02 5.52
C VAL A 98 1.80 4.53 5.58
N VAL A 99 2.89 5.23 5.28
CA VAL A 99 2.91 6.68 5.10
C VAL A 99 3.18 6.96 3.64
N VAL A 100 2.32 7.78 3.03
CA VAL A 100 2.29 7.98 1.58
C VAL A 100 2.36 9.46 1.26
N ARG A 101 3.17 9.83 0.29
CA ARG A 101 3.19 11.19 -0.25
C ARG A 101 2.62 11.20 -1.66
N ILE A 102 1.75 12.17 -1.91
CA ILE A 102 1.10 12.35 -3.21
C ILE A 102 1.63 13.62 -3.88
N GLU A 103 1.98 13.51 -5.15
CA GLU A 103 2.33 14.66 -6.00
C GLU A 103 1.69 14.48 -7.37
N SER A 104 1.02 15.50 -7.85
CA SER A 104 0.33 15.46 -9.16
C SER A 104 -0.62 14.28 -9.30
N GLY A 105 -1.30 13.93 -8.19
CA GLY A 105 -2.29 12.86 -8.18
C GLY A 105 -1.75 11.44 -8.12
N LEU A 106 -0.43 11.27 -7.98
CA LEU A 106 0.21 9.94 -7.94
C LEU A 106 1.02 9.77 -6.66
N ILE A 107 1.22 8.52 -6.27
CA ILE A 107 2.06 8.18 -5.12
C ILE A 107 3.52 8.35 -5.53
N THR A 108 4.23 9.24 -4.85
CA THR A 108 5.65 9.47 -5.10
C THR A 108 6.54 8.85 -4.03
N GLN A 109 6.00 8.64 -2.83
CA GLN A 109 6.74 7.97 -1.76
C GLN A 109 5.80 7.08 -0.96
N TRP A 110 6.32 5.93 -0.57
CA TRP A 110 5.59 4.90 0.16
C TRP A 110 6.53 4.30 1.19
N ARG A 111 6.18 4.39 2.48
CA ARG A 111 6.99 3.89 3.60
C ARG A 111 6.12 3.01 4.49
N GLU A 112 6.49 1.75 4.66
CA GLU A 112 5.73 0.81 5.48
C GLU A 112 6.42 0.53 6.81
N TYR A 113 5.60 0.40 7.85
CA TYR A 113 5.98 -0.03 9.18
C TYR A 113 5.07 -1.16 9.54
N GLN A 114 5.56 -2.40 9.48
CA GLN A 114 4.72 -3.56 9.72
C GLN A 114 5.45 -4.61 10.54
N TYR A 115 4.67 -5.47 11.18
CA TYR A 115 5.23 -6.62 11.87
C TYR A 115 4.43 -7.87 11.53
N ARG A 116 5.13 -9.00 11.56
CA ARG A 116 4.55 -10.30 11.23
C ARG A 116 3.90 -10.91 12.46
N THR A 117 2.68 -11.40 12.31
CA THR A 117 1.94 -12.07 13.39
C THR A 117 0.84 -12.95 12.82
N GLU A 118 0.56 -14.07 13.48
CA GLU A 118 -0.59 -14.91 13.16
C GLU A 118 -1.87 -14.44 13.87
N MET A 119 -1.77 -13.43 14.74
CA MET A 119 -2.93 -12.88 15.46
C MET A 119 -3.84 -12.15 14.48
N ASN A 120 -5.11 -12.55 14.37
CA ASN A 120 -6.02 -11.88 13.48
C ASN A 120 -6.38 -10.47 14.00
N TRP A 121 -6.91 -9.64 13.12
CA TRP A 121 -7.18 -8.24 13.41
C TRP A 121 -8.14 -8.05 14.58
N GLU A 122 -9.19 -8.88 14.67
CA GLU A 122 -10.21 -8.78 15.72
C GLU A 122 -9.60 -9.05 17.09
N ILE A 123 -8.70 -10.01 17.20
CA ILE A 123 -8.00 -10.30 18.45
C ILE A 123 -6.99 -9.21 18.76
N PHE A 124 -6.23 -8.75 17.77
CA PHE A 124 -5.23 -7.70 17.93
C PHE A 124 -5.86 -6.42 18.49
N THR A 125 -7.06 -6.09 18.06
CA THR A 125 -7.78 -4.87 18.46
C THR A 125 -8.83 -5.09 19.54
N SER A 126 -8.89 -6.28 20.14
CA SER A 126 -9.98 -6.64 21.07
C SER A 126 -10.08 -5.70 22.28
N GLN A 127 -8.96 -5.12 22.72
CA GLN A 127 -8.92 -4.21 23.86
C GLN A 127 -9.04 -2.73 23.48
N ASN A 128 -8.95 -2.40 22.20
CA ASN A 128 -9.06 -1.02 21.69
C ASN A 128 -9.71 -1.00 20.30
N PRO A 129 -10.95 -1.55 20.19
CA PRO A 129 -11.57 -1.69 18.86
C PRO A 129 -11.98 -0.34 18.26
N PHE A 130 -11.61 -0.14 17.03
CA PHE A 130 -12.11 0.93 16.18
C PHE A 130 -11.70 0.64 14.75
#